data_6ecbc3633e30f562551169d6b7887061
#
_entry.id   6ecbc3633e30f562551169d6b7887061
#
_cell.length_a   1.000
_cell.length_b   1.000
_cell.length_c   1.000
_cell.angle_alpha   90.00
_cell.angle_beta   90.00
_cell.angle_gamma   90.00
#
_symmetry.space_group_name_H-M   'P 1'
#
loop_
_entity.id
_entity.type
_entity.pdbx_description
1 polymer ?
#
loop_
_entity_poly.entity_id
_entity_poly.type
_entity_poly.pdbx_seq_one_letter_code
_entity_poly.pdbx_strand_id
1 'polypeptide(L)'
;MPVTKGSALSALPLLGLAMLAVAWLIPANTADHLGERMSPAPPPPPRPESGIEVATTEELLHQLEHAAEGSTLLLQPGIYRGPIQIDRGLTLWGPRDAVIQTSGEGTTVRVRGNHSAALGFSIQGSGTRYDLLDAALELQGEGIHAIGLHISQAVYGIIANRSREIILRGNYVEGTGQEALGLRGDGIRVWETYDSEISHNRMHGARDMVIWYSNNNQIFDNEVHDCRYGTHLMYSHHNRVDRNKYVNNVVGLFSMYSRELHLEDNIFAASSGSAGMGLGMKESSNLKVVNNLFVGNERGMYFDNSPFEKDTTIEVSGNQFYFSSVALDFHEPPEKVTLSGNLFRSNWSLIAVAGRGDALGVETVGNDFDGYRGYDLDGDGIGDIPFEERSMSEQLISAHESLALFRGTPASGMLEAIGQLLPLYQPEALLRDEKPAMGLPEMELQNR
;
A
#
# COMPACT_ATOMS: atom_id res chain seq x y z
N MET A 1 53.26 -20.62 41.76
CA MET A 1 53.00 -19.96 40.45
C MET A 1 51.54 -20.17 40.09
N PRO A 2 50.71 -19.16 40.10
CA PRO A 2 49.29 -19.31 39.75
C PRO A 2 49.10 -19.18 38.26
N VAL A 3 48.31 -20.08 37.68
CA VAL A 3 47.85 -20.11 36.31
C VAL A 3 46.68 -19.13 36.17
N THR A 4 46.86 -18.12 35.38
CA THR A 4 45.82 -17.12 35.01
C THR A 4 44.80 -17.76 34.03
N LYS A 5 43.54 -17.88 34.46
CA LYS A 5 42.40 -18.18 33.59
C LYS A 5 42.07 -16.93 32.77
N GLY A 6 42.29 -17.01 31.45
CA GLY A 6 41.86 -15.98 30.52
C GLY A 6 40.33 -16.03 30.30
N SER A 7 39.70 -14.89 30.50
CA SER A 7 38.27 -14.67 30.34
C SER A 7 37.88 -14.56 28.84
N ALA A 8 37.23 -15.59 28.33
CA ALA A 8 36.65 -15.61 26.99
C ALA A 8 35.10 -15.52 27.02
N LEU A 9 34.54 -14.60 27.83
CA LEU A 9 33.09 -14.54 28.06
C LEU A 9 32.49 -13.12 27.94
N SER A 10 33.09 -12.21 27.14
CA SER A 10 32.58 -10.83 27.06
C SER A 10 32.19 -10.32 25.66
N ALA A 11 32.17 -11.17 24.64
CA ALA A 11 31.85 -10.72 23.28
C ALA A 11 30.40 -11.06 22.79
N LEU A 12 29.71 -12.00 23.43
CA LEU A 12 28.36 -12.41 23.01
C LEU A 12 27.22 -11.41 23.26
N PRO A 13 27.20 -10.57 24.33
CA PRO A 13 26.07 -9.67 24.52
C PRO A 13 26.07 -8.43 23.60
N LEU A 14 27.22 -8.07 23.02
CA LEU A 14 27.31 -6.89 22.13
C LEU A 14 26.79 -7.14 20.70
N LEU A 15 26.89 -8.37 20.21
CA LEU A 15 26.34 -8.73 18.90
C LEU A 15 24.80 -8.80 18.93
N GLY A 16 24.19 -9.29 20.01
CA GLY A 16 22.74 -9.32 20.18
C GLY A 16 22.09 -7.95 20.31
N LEU A 17 22.79 -6.98 20.93
CA LEU A 17 22.34 -5.59 21.03
C LEU A 17 22.51 -4.81 19.70
N ALA A 18 23.49 -5.15 18.89
CA ALA A 18 23.68 -4.55 17.57
C ALA A 18 22.58 -4.98 16.57
N MET A 19 22.11 -6.23 16.63
CA MET A 19 21.00 -6.70 15.77
C MET A 19 19.63 -6.17 16.20
N LEU A 20 19.38 -5.98 17.50
CA LEU A 20 18.17 -5.30 17.97
C LEU A 20 18.13 -3.81 17.61
N ALA A 21 19.29 -3.16 17.47
CA ALA A 21 19.38 -1.77 17.03
C ALA A 21 19.13 -1.61 15.53
N VAL A 22 19.41 -2.60 14.69
CA VAL A 22 19.18 -2.53 13.23
C VAL A 22 17.69 -2.64 12.88
N ALA A 23 16.90 -3.39 13.66
CA ALA A 23 15.44 -3.46 13.46
C ALA A 23 14.71 -2.15 13.84
N TRP A 24 15.37 -1.24 14.58
CA TRP A 24 14.85 0.09 14.98
C TRP A 24 15.48 1.23 14.22
N LEU A 25 16.43 0.95 13.32
CA LEU A 25 17.14 1.94 12.51
C LEU A 25 16.80 1.78 11.01
N ILE A 26 15.54 1.57 10.66
CA ILE A 26 15.07 2.14 9.40
C ILE A 26 14.90 3.62 9.75
N PRO A 27 15.82 4.52 9.35
CA PRO A 27 15.68 5.92 9.70
C PRO A 27 14.36 6.42 9.15
N ALA A 28 13.65 7.25 9.89
CA ALA A 28 12.49 7.99 9.36
C ALA A 28 12.82 8.68 8.02
N ASN A 29 14.10 8.95 7.76
CA ASN A 29 14.64 9.46 6.50
C ASN A 29 14.60 8.47 5.32
N THR A 30 14.50 7.15 5.53
CA THR A 30 14.39 6.21 4.39
C THR A 30 13.07 6.42 3.64
N ALA A 31 12.03 6.87 4.34
CA ALA A 31 10.76 7.20 3.73
C ALA A 31 10.84 8.41 2.76
N ASP A 32 11.71 9.37 3.03
CA ASP A 32 11.87 10.57 2.18
C ASP A 32 12.60 10.25 0.86
N HIS A 33 13.56 9.31 0.87
CA HIS A 33 14.28 8.88 -0.34
C HIS A 33 13.47 7.92 -1.22
N LEU A 34 12.41 7.30 -0.69
CA LEU A 34 11.52 6.44 -1.46
C LEU A 34 10.56 7.24 -2.39
N GLY A 35 10.55 8.58 -2.30
CA GLY A 35 9.66 9.44 -3.08
C GLY A 35 10.04 9.64 -4.56
N GLU A 36 11.23 9.19 -4.99
CA GLU A 36 11.70 9.44 -6.37
C GLU A 36 10.92 8.67 -7.45
N ARG A 37 10.16 7.64 -7.07
CA ARG A 37 9.29 6.89 -7.99
C ARG A 37 7.97 7.59 -8.30
N MET A 38 7.54 8.52 -7.45
CA MET A 38 6.29 9.26 -7.62
C MET A 38 6.50 10.46 -8.53
N SER A 39 5.50 10.75 -9.35
CA SER A 39 5.45 12.01 -10.09
C SER A 39 5.23 13.19 -9.13
N PRO A 40 5.79 14.38 -9.42
CA PRO A 40 5.54 15.55 -8.60
C PRO A 40 4.04 15.84 -8.44
N ALA A 41 3.61 16.21 -7.23
CA ALA A 41 2.23 16.59 -7.00
C ALA A 41 1.86 17.81 -7.87
N PRO A 42 0.68 17.80 -8.51
CA PRO A 42 0.23 18.93 -9.30
C PRO A 42 0.05 20.16 -8.41
N PRO A 43 0.26 21.37 -8.95
CA PRO A 43 -0.01 22.60 -8.19
C PRO A 43 -1.50 22.67 -7.83
N PRO A 44 -1.85 23.42 -6.76
CA PRO A 44 -3.24 23.68 -6.43
C PRO A 44 -4.01 24.25 -7.62
N PRO A 45 -5.31 23.94 -7.77
CA PRO A 45 -6.11 24.45 -8.87
C PRO A 45 -6.07 25.99 -8.91
N PRO A 46 -5.65 26.60 -10.03
CA PRO A 46 -5.59 28.05 -10.13
C PRO A 46 -7.00 28.65 -10.01
N ARG A 47 -7.07 29.89 -9.53
CA ARG A 47 -8.33 30.62 -9.50
C ARG A 47 -8.84 30.80 -10.94
N PRO A 48 -10.10 30.43 -11.25
CA PRO A 48 -10.73 30.72 -12.53
C PRO A 48 -10.75 32.22 -12.82
N GLU A 49 -10.58 32.58 -14.10
CA GLU A 49 -10.55 33.99 -14.53
C GLU A 49 -11.89 34.71 -14.35
N SER A 50 -13.00 33.97 -14.37
CA SER A 50 -14.35 34.51 -14.24
C SER A 50 -15.22 33.56 -13.40
N GLY A 51 -16.17 34.13 -12.68
CA GLY A 51 -17.14 33.41 -11.88
C GLY A 51 -17.97 34.35 -11.01
N ILE A 52 -18.91 33.78 -10.30
CA ILE A 52 -19.77 34.49 -9.34
C ILE A 52 -19.07 34.48 -7.99
N GLU A 53 -18.72 35.64 -7.49
CA GLU A 53 -18.12 35.79 -6.16
C GLU A 53 -19.13 35.44 -5.07
N VAL A 54 -18.68 34.68 -4.08
CA VAL A 54 -19.50 34.22 -2.95
C VAL A 54 -18.71 34.45 -1.67
N ALA A 55 -19.24 35.27 -0.78
CA ALA A 55 -18.59 35.67 0.47
C ALA A 55 -19.28 35.14 1.73
N THR A 56 -20.54 34.72 1.63
CA THR A 56 -21.34 34.26 2.78
C THR A 56 -22.00 32.91 2.52
N THR A 57 -22.44 32.25 3.56
CA THR A 57 -23.23 31.00 3.47
C THR A 57 -24.53 31.22 2.72
N GLU A 58 -25.21 32.34 2.99
CA GLU A 58 -26.49 32.68 2.37
C GLU A 58 -26.33 32.89 0.86
N GLU A 59 -25.27 33.59 0.45
CA GLU A 59 -24.94 33.75 -0.97
C GLU A 59 -24.62 32.41 -1.63
N LEU A 60 -23.84 31.55 -0.94
CA LEU A 60 -23.53 30.22 -1.45
C LEU A 60 -24.80 29.41 -1.70
N LEU A 61 -25.67 29.31 -0.70
CA LEU A 61 -26.93 28.56 -0.83
C LEU A 61 -27.82 29.12 -1.94
N HIS A 62 -27.93 30.45 -2.02
CA HIS A 62 -28.67 31.11 -3.10
C HIS A 62 -28.11 30.77 -4.48
N GLN A 63 -26.77 30.80 -4.65
CA GLN A 63 -26.16 30.47 -5.95
C GLN A 63 -26.26 28.98 -6.28
N LEU A 64 -26.12 28.09 -5.31
CA LEU A 64 -26.32 26.65 -5.54
C LEU A 64 -27.74 26.34 -6.04
N GLU A 65 -28.73 27.11 -5.65
CA GLU A 65 -30.13 26.97 -6.09
C GLU A 65 -30.41 27.64 -7.45
N HIS A 66 -29.81 28.81 -7.74
CA HIS A 66 -30.23 29.68 -8.84
C HIS A 66 -29.20 29.81 -9.98
N ALA A 67 -27.92 29.52 -9.75
CA ALA A 67 -26.90 29.66 -10.80
C ALA A 67 -27.20 28.76 -11.98
N ALA A 68 -26.92 29.25 -13.17
CA ALA A 68 -27.08 28.48 -14.42
C ALA A 68 -26.12 27.28 -14.44
N GLU A 69 -26.52 26.22 -15.09
CA GLU A 69 -25.62 25.08 -15.33
C GLU A 69 -24.33 25.52 -16.03
N GLY A 70 -23.20 24.96 -15.61
CA GLY A 70 -21.88 25.36 -16.09
C GLY A 70 -21.29 26.60 -15.40
N SER A 71 -22.03 27.24 -14.48
CA SER A 71 -21.50 28.40 -13.74
C SER A 71 -20.36 28.02 -12.81
N THR A 72 -19.44 28.97 -12.65
CA THR A 72 -18.35 28.89 -11.65
C THR A 72 -18.66 29.79 -10.46
N LEU A 73 -18.65 29.20 -9.27
CA LEU A 73 -18.80 29.92 -8.01
C LEU A 73 -17.42 30.07 -7.35
N LEU A 74 -17.05 31.30 -7.02
CA LEU A 74 -15.74 31.64 -6.46
C LEU A 74 -15.91 32.00 -4.97
N LEU A 75 -15.58 31.02 -4.10
CA LEU A 75 -15.61 31.25 -2.65
C LEU A 75 -14.51 32.23 -2.24
N GLN A 76 -14.87 33.23 -1.45
CA GLN A 76 -13.92 34.08 -0.76
C GLN A 76 -13.38 33.37 0.49
N PRO A 77 -12.19 33.74 1.02
CA PRO A 77 -11.74 33.29 2.33
C PRO A 77 -12.80 33.47 3.41
N GLY A 78 -13.09 32.41 4.18
CA GLY A 78 -14.12 32.47 5.22
C GLY A 78 -14.71 31.11 5.55
N ILE A 79 -15.66 31.10 6.49
CA ILE A 79 -16.34 29.89 6.94
C ILE A 79 -17.76 29.87 6.39
N TYR A 80 -18.07 28.79 5.67
CA TYR A 80 -19.38 28.50 5.11
C TYR A 80 -20.00 27.33 5.87
N ARG A 81 -21.27 27.46 6.24
CA ARG A 81 -21.98 26.42 6.99
C ARG A 81 -22.58 25.38 6.04
N GLY A 82 -22.20 24.13 6.21
CA GLY A 82 -22.84 22.98 5.59
C GLY A 82 -24.06 22.49 6.41
N PRO A 83 -24.80 21.48 5.95
CA PRO A 83 -24.52 20.75 4.70
C PRO A 83 -24.87 21.59 3.45
N ILE A 84 -24.12 21.36 2.37
CA ILE A 84 -24.45 21.92 1.06
C ILE A 84 -24.62 20.80 0.03
N GLN A 85 -25.43 21.06 -1.00
CA GLN A 85 -25.68 20.12 -2.09
C GLN A 85 -25.55 20.81 -3.44
N ILE A 86 -24.85 20.16 -4.38
CA ILE A 86 -24.63 20.59 -5.75
C ILE A 86 -25.34 19.59 -6.66
N ASP A 87 -26.55 19.97 -7.15
CA ASP A 87 -27.42 19.06 -7.92
C ASP A 87 -27.34 19.25 -9.43
N ARG A 88 -26.54 20.21 -9.88
CA ARG A 88 -26.36 20.53 -11.31
C ARG A 88 -24.89 20.75 -11.61
N GLY A 89 -24.49 20.71 -12.88
CA GLY A 89 -23.11 20.89 -13.31
C GLY A 89 -22.57 22.28 -12.96
N LEU A 90 -21.95 22.43 -11.81
CA LEU A 90 -21.34 23.67 -11.31
C LEU A 90 -19.88 23.43 -10.94
N THR A 91 -19.06 24.46 -11.12
CA THR A 91 -17.71 24.51 -10.56
C THR A 91 -17.71 25.34 -9.29
N LEU A 92 -17.37 24.74 -8.17
CA LEU A 92 -17.11 25.41 -6.91
C LEU A 92 -15.61 25.50 -6.68
N TRP A 93 -15.05 26.69 -6.75
CA TRP A 93 -13.65 26.95 -6.50
C TRP A 93 -13.48 27.80 -5.25
N GLY A 94 -12.45 27.53 -4.47
CA GLY A 94 -12.07 28.38 -3.32
C GLY A 94 -10.61 28.19 -2.96
N PRO A 95 -9.99 29.20 -2.34
CA PRO A 95 -8.67 29.03 -1.73
C PRO A 95 -8.76 28.13 -0.49
N ARG A 96 -7.60 27.70 0.02
CA ARG A 96 -7.51 26.78 1.16
C ARG A 96 -8.20 27.29 2.43
N ASP A 97 -8.25 28.59 2.63
CA ASP A 97 -8.90 29.28 3.76
C ASP A 97 -10.40 29.59 3.54
N ALA A 98 -10.96 29.19 2.41
CA ALA A 98 -12.41 29.02 2.27
C ALA A 98 -12.78 27.64 2.83
N VAL A 99 -13.50 27.62 3.95
CA VAL A 99 -13.79 26.39 4.71
C VAL A 99 -15.28 26.12 4.73
N ILE A 100 -15.71 24.98 4.17
CA ILE A 100 -17.09 24.51 4.34
C ILE A 100 -17.11 23.59 5.56
N GLN A 101 -17.83 24.00 6.60
CA GLN A 101 -17.85 23.33 7.90
C GLN A 101 -19.22 22.69 8.16
N THR A 102 -19.19 21.44 8.65
CA THR A 102 -20.42 20.74 9.04
C THR A 102 -21.14 21.39 10.21
N SER A 103 -22.45 21.19 10.26
CA SER A 103 -23.26 21.44 11.46
C SER A 103 -23.16 20.31 12.50
N GLY A 104 -22.45 19.21 12.19
CA GLY A 104 -22.35 18.01 13.04
C GLY A 104 -23.29 16.87 12.63
N GLU A 105 -24.06 17.04 11.58
CA GLU A 105 -24.99 16.04 11.06
C GLU A 105 -24.82 15.82 9.56
N GLY A 106 -24.88 14.56 9.13
CA GLY A 106 -24.88 14.15 7.74
C GLY A 106 -23.56 14.41 6.99
N THR A 107 -23.63 14.34 5.68
CA THR A 107 -22.51 14.65 4.76
C THR A 107 -22.39 16.16 4.57
N THR A 108 -21.19 16.71 4.73
CA THR A 108 -20.96 18.17 4.70
C THR A 108 -21.13 18.76 3.30
N VAL A 109 -20.56 18.10 2.27
CA VAL A 109 -20.68 18.52 0.86
C VAL A 109 -21.14 17.33 0.03
N ARG A 110 -22.24 17.50 -0.70
CA ARG A 110 -22.79 16.46 -1.56
C ARG A 110 -22.87 16.96 -2.99
N VAL A 111 -22.26 16.24 -3.93
CA VAL A 111 -22.23 16.60 -5.35
C VAL A 111 -22.93 15.51 -6.16
N ARG A 112 -24.04 15.86 -6.80
CA ARG A 112 -24.86 14.99 -7.65
C ARG A 112 -25.03 15.51 -9.07
N GLY A 113 -24.63 16.74 -9.33
CA GLY A 113 -24.63 17.30 -10.68
C GLY A 113 -23.51 16.69 -11.52
N ASN A 114 -23.84 16.12 -12.68
CA ASN A 114 -22.84 15.65 -13.60
C ASN A 114 -21.93 16.80 -14.06
N HIS A 115 -20.67 16.47 -14.37
CA HIS A 115 -19.64 17.43 -14.81
C HIS A 115 -19.40 18.60 -13.83
N SER A 116 -19.66 18.37 -12.54
CA SER A 116 -19.35 19.34 -11.49
C SER A 116 -17.89 19.26 -11.07
N ALA A 117 -17.39 20.36 -10.50
CA ALA A 117 -16.05 20.38 -9.93
C ALA A 117 -16.02 21.05 -8.55
N ALA A 118 -15.32 20.43 -7.59
CA ALA A 118 -14.99 20.97 -6.27
C ALA A 118 -13.47 21.17 -6.21
N LEU A 119 -13.01 22.41 -6.12
CA LEU A 119 -11.62 22.78 -6.39
C LEU A 119 -11.00 23.65 -5.27
N GLY A 120 -9.94 23.17 -4.64
CA GLY A 120 -8.98 23.96 -3.86
C GLY A 120 -9.34 24.31 -2.41
N PHE A 121 -10.61 24.35 -2.04
CA PHE A 121 -11.08 24.75 -0.71
C PHE A 121 -10.92 23.65 0.35
N SER A 122 -11.25 23.99 1.61
CA SER A 122 -11.23 23.04 2.71
C SER A 122 -12.64 22.59 3.10
N ILE A 123 -12.78 21.32 3.52
CA ILE A 123 -14.00 20.76 4.10
C ILE A 123 -13.66 20.25 5.50
N GLN A 124 -14.39 20.75 6.51
CA GLN A 124 -14.11 20.41 7.90
C GLN A 124 -15.29 19.70 8.55
N GLY A 125 -15.04 18.45 8.97
CA GLY A 125 -16.00 17.65 9.69
C GLY A 125 -17.03 16.94 8.81
N SER A 126 -17.77 16.03 9.44
CA SER A 126 -18.94 15.32 8.94
C SER A 126 -19.86 15.02 10.12
N GLY A 127 -21.05 14.48 9.88
CA GLY A 127 -21.80 13.77 10.90
C GLY A 127 -21.03 12.53 11.40
N THR A 128 -21.60 11.84 12.39
CA THR A 128 -20.96 10.71 13.07
C THR A 128 -21.65 9.36 12.83
N ARG A 129 -22.60 9.31 11.92
CA ARG A 129 -23.37 8.11 11.59
C ARG A 129 -22.60 7.21 10.63
N TYR A 130 -22.00 6.12 11.15
CA TYR A 130 -21.28 5.12 10.35
C TYR A 130 -22.23 4.35 9.42
N ASP A 131 -23.47 4.10 9.85
CA ASP A 131 -24.50 3.41 9.09
C ASP A 131 -25.03 4.20 7.88
N LEU A 132 -24.94 5.53 7.94
CA LEU A 132 -25.30 6.43 6.83
C LEU A 132 -24.08 6.91 6.04
N LEU A 133 -22.88 6.51 6.42
CA LEU A 133 -21.63 6.93 5.79
C LEU A 133 -21.49 8.47 5.75
N ASP A 134 -21.78 9.15 6.88
CA ASP A 134 -21.61 10.59 6.96
C ASP A 134 -20.20 11.02 6.60
N ALA A 135 -20.02 11.71 5.47
CA ALA A 135 -18.74 12.07 4.88
C ALA A 135 -18.49 13.58 4.84
N ALA A 136 -17.24 13.97 4.72
CA ALA A 136 -16.93 15.35 4.37
C ALA A 136 -17.41 15.66 2.94
N LEU A 137 -17.13 14.77 1.99
CA LEU A 137 -17.50 14.92 0.58
C LEU A 137 -18.11 13.62 0.04
N GLU A 138 -19.29 13.70 -0.56
CA GLU A 138 -19.91 12.61 -1.31
C GLU A 138 -20.11 13.03 -2.77
N LEU A 139 -19.68 12.17 -3.69
CA LEU A 139 -19.82 12.34 -5.14
C LEU A 139 -20.70 11.22 -5.68
N GLN A 140 -21.70 11.59 -6.48
CA GLN A 140 -22.56 10.64 -7.16
C GLN A 140 -22.97 11.19 -8.53
N GLY A 141 -22.45 10.61 -9.62
CA GLY A 141 -22.73 11.06 -10.99
C GLY A 141 -21.58 10.77 -11.93
N GLU A 142 -21.52 11.49 -13.02
CA GLU A 142 -20.56 11.32 -14.11
C GLU A 142 -19.71 12.57 -14.30
N GLY A 143 -18.41 12.40 -14.56
CA GLY A 143 -17.48 13.49 -14.88
C GLY A 143 -17.26 14.49 -13.74
N ILE A 144 -17.40 14.06 -12.46
CA ILE A 144 -17.24 14.94 -11.31
C ILE A 144 -15.77 14.98 -10.90
N HIS A 145 -15.26 16.17 -10.65
CA HIS A 145 -13.88 16.40 -10.22
C HIS A 145 -13.81 16.91 -8.78
N ALA A 146 -12.99 16.29 -7.95
CA ALA A 146 -12.59 16.77 -6.63
C ALA A 146 -11.06 16.93 -6.61
N ILE A 147 -10.59 18.16 -6.72
CA ILE A 147 -9.16 18.43 -6.95
C ILE A 147 -8.62 19.44 -5.92
N GLY A 148 -7.51 19.07 -5.29
CA GLY A 148 -6.75 19.94 -4.41
C GLY A 148 -7.48 20.33 -3.12
N LEU A 149 -8.45 19.54 -2.68
CA LEU A 149 -9.21 19.78 -1.46
C LEU A 149 -8.38 19.42 -0.20
N HIS A 150 -8.70 20.07 0.91
CA HIS A 150 -8.23 19.66 2.23
C HIS A 150 -9.40 19.21 3.09
N ILE A 151 -9.38 17.96 3.50
CA ILE A 151 -10.43 17.33 4.29
C ILE A 151 -9.87 16.95 5.64
N SER A 152 -10.54 17.41 6.71
CA SER A 152 -10.12 17.15 8.09
C SER A 152 -11.31 16.97 9.02
N GLN A 153 -11.08 16.34 10.18
CA GLN A 153 -12.06 16.17 11.25
C GLN A 153 -13.35 15.44 10.83
N ALA A 154 -13.31 14.66 9.77
CA ALA A 154 -14.45 13.89 9.26
C ALA A 154 -14.30 12.40 9.60
N VAL A 155 -15.42 11.71 9.82
CA VAL A 155 -15.43 10.26 9.99
C VAL A 155 -15.06 9.61 8.67
N TYR A 156 -15.78 9.91 7.59
CA TYR A 156 -15.43 9.54 6.24
C TYR A 156 -14.95 10.78 5.48
N GLY A 157 -13.85 10.63 4.75
CA GLY A 157 -13.29 11.74 3.97
C GLY A 157 -14.06 11.97 2.67
N ILE A 158 -13.64 11.31 1.58
CA ILE A 158 -14.27 11.39 0.25
C ILE A 158 -14.95 10.07 -0.06
N ILE A 159 -16.22 10.12 -0.46
CA ILE A 159 -16.97 8.97 -0.96
C ILE A 159 -17.39 9.25 -2.40
N ALA A 160 -16.96 8.40 -3.34
CA ALA A 160 -17.51 8.32 -4.69
C ALA A 160 -18.38 7.06 -4.77
N ASN A 161 -19.66 7.22 -5.08
CA ASN A 161 -20.63 6.15 -5.02
C ASN A 161 -21.47 6.10 -6.30
N ARG A 162 -21.52 4.92 -6.96
CA ARG A 162 -22.28 4.72 -8.21
C ARG A 162 -21.99 5.79 -9.24
N SER A 163 -20.72 5.93 -9.58
CA SER A 163 -20.22 7.04 -10.38
C SER A 163 -19.36 6.54 -11.54
N ARG A 164 -19.06 7.43 -12.47
CA ARG A 164 -18.19 7.16 -13.61
C ARG A 164 -17.36 8.39 -13.95
N GLU A 165 -16.15 8.16 -14.47
CA GLU A 165 -15.25 9.24 -14.91
C GLU A 165 -14.99 10.30 -13.83
N ILE A 166 -14.84 9.85 -12.57
CA ILE A 166 -14.53 10.72 -11.45
C ILE A 166 -13.03 11.01 -11.43
N ILE A 167 -12.66 12.24 -11.11
CA ILE A 167 -11.27 12.61 -10.84
C ILE A 167 -11.11 13.01 -9.37
N LEU A 168 -10.39 12.19 -8.61
CA LEU A 168 -9.93 12.51 -7.25
C LEU A 168 -8.44 12.80 -7.31
N ARG A 169 -8.03 14.08 -7.37
CA ARG A 169 -6.62 14.42 -7.59
C ARG A 169 -6.08 15.44 -6.60
N GLY A 170 -4.92 15.15 -6.04
CA GLY A 170 -4.17 16.10 -5.20
C GLY A 170 -4.89 16.50 -3.93
N ASN A 171 -5.82 15.68 -3.43
CA ASN A 171 -6.53 15.97 -2.20
C ASN A 171 -5.70 15.54 -1.00
N TYR A 172 -5.78 16.32 0.08
CA TYR A 172 -5.21 15.97 1.37
C TYR A 172 -6.34 15.55 2.32
N VAL A 173 -6.31 14.29 2.78
CA VAL A 173 -7.36 13.70 3.61
C VAL A 173 -6.78 13.27 4.94
N GLU A 174 -7.14 13.97 6.00
CA GLU A 174 -6.84 13.61 7.38
C GLU A 174 -7.97 12.77 7.97
N GLY A 175 -7.67 11.53 8.33
CA GLY A 175 -8.59 10.69 9.09
C GLY A 175 -8.73 11.17 10.53
N THR A 176 -9.55 10.48 11.31
CA THR A 176 -9.77 10.82 12.73
C THR A 176 -8.55 10.55 13.60
N GLY A 177 -7.60 9.75 13.14
CA GLY A 177 -6.41 9.36 13.91
C GLY A 177 -6.71 8.60 15.21
N GLN A 178 -7.93 8.09 15.40
CA GLN A 178 -8.27 7.33 16.59
C GLN A 178 -7.36 6.10 16.73
N GLU A 179 -6.95 5.76 17.95
CA GLU A 179 -6.07 4.63 18.23
C GLU A 179 -6.66 3.32 17.71
N ALA A 180 -7.93 3.07 17.98
CA ALA A 180 -8.64 1.90 17.50
C ALA A 180 -8.98 2.05 16.00
N LEU A 181 -8.28 1.33 15.14
CA LEU A 181 -8.46 1.36 13.68
C LEU A 181 -9.92 1.11 13.23
N GLY A 182 -10.64 0.24 13.92
CA GLY A 182 -12.04 -0.07 13.63
C GLY A 182 -13.00 1.11 13.84
N LEU A 183 -12.60 2.11 14.63
CA LEU A 183 -13.38 3.33 14.88
C LEU A 183 -13.04 4.47 13.93
N ARG A 184 -12.04 4.29 13.05
CA ARG A 184 -11.75 5.24 11.99
C ARG A 184 -12.68 4.95 10.80
N GLY A 185 -13.13 5.97 10.11
CA GLY A 185 -13.82 5.82 8.82
C GLY A 185 -12.82 5.76 7.65
N ASP A 186 -13.30 5.43 6.47
CA ASP A 186 -12.47 5.41 5.27
C ASP A 186 -12.09 6.84 4.87
N GLY A 187 -10.83 7.06 4.52
CA GLY A 187 -10.39 8.37 4.06
C GLY A 187 -10.85 8.65 2.64
N ILE A 188 -10.69 7.68 1.75
CA ILE A 188 -11.24 7.68 0.39
C ILE A 188 -11.99 6.37 0.19
N ARG A 189 -13.24 6.46 -0.27
CA ARG A 189 -14.07 5.30 -0.56
C ARG A 189 -14.68 5.42 -1.95
N VAL A 190 -14.34 4.47 -2.81
CA VAL A 190 -14.82 4.35 -4.19
C VAL A 190 -15.65 3.07 -4.26
N TRP A 191 -16.95 3.21 -4.51
CA TRP A 191 -17.92 2.12 -4.51
C TRP A 191 -18.75 2.13 -5.80
N GLU A 192 -18.83 1.00 -6.49
CA GLU A 192 -19.55 0.91 -7.78
C GLU A 192 -19.21 2.08 -8.73
N THR A 193 -17.91 2.41 -8.82
CA THR A 193 -17.41 3.56 -9.57
C THR A 193 -16.39 3.10 -10.61
N TYR A 194 -16.51 3.58 -11.83
CA TYR A 194 -15.84 3.03 -12.99
C TYR A 194 -15.09 4.11 -13.79
N ASP A 195 -14.05 3.67 -14.52
CA ASP A 195 -13.32 4.48 -15.49
C ASP A 195 -12.81 5.81 -14.90
N SER A 196 -12.33 5.76 -13.64
CA SER A 196 -12.04 6.93 -12.82
C SER A 196 -10.55 7.03 -12.47
N GLU A 197 -10.14 8.23 -12.09
CA GLU A 197 -8.78 8.55 -11.67
C GLU A 197 -8.73 8.88 -10.18
N ILE A 198 -7.85 8.21 -9.45
CA ILE A 198 -7.51 8.49 -8.05
C ILE A 198 -6.00 8.74 -7.98
N SER A 199 -5.58 10.01 -8.00
CA SER A 199 -4.17 10.31 -8.17
C SER A 199 -3.65 11.43 -7.29
N HIS A 200 -2.36 11.35 -6.93
CA HIS A 200 -1.65 12.39 -6.16
C HIS A 200 -2.35 12.76 -4.84
N ASN A 201 -3.24 11.90 -4.33
CA ASN A 201 -3.87 12.16 -3.05
C ASN A 201 -2.92 11.77 -1.92
N ARG A 202 -2.95 12.55 -0.85
CA ARG A 202 -2.26 12.23 0.39
C ARG A 202 -3.29 11.93 1.46
N MET A 203 -3.22 10.73 2.02
CA MET A 203 -4.16 10.25 3.04
C MET A 203 -3.41 9.74 4.27
N HIS A 204 -3.88 10.11 5.45
CA HIS A 204 -3.24 9.70 6.70
C HIS A 204 -4.23 9.54 7.84
N GLY A 205 -3.97 8.56 8.72
CA GLY A 205 -4.74 8.38 9.94
C GLY A 205 -6.20 7.96 9.75
N ALA A 206 -6.58 7.56 8.54
CA ALA A 206 -7.89 6.99 8.23
C ALA A 206 -7.92 5.47 8.45
N ARG A 207 -9.05 4.83 8.22
CA ARG A 207 -9.13 3.38 8.21
C ARG A 207 -8.55 2.82 6.93
N ASP A 208 -9.15 3.09 5.78
CA ASP A 208 -8.80 2.50 4.49
C ASP A 208 -8.93 3.51 3.35
N MET A 209 -8.17 3.27 2.24
CA MET A 209 -8.60 3.66 0.90
C MET A 209 -9.33 2.47 0.27
N VAL A 210 -10.63 2.60 0.08
CA VAL A 210 -11.51 1.53 -0.40
C VAL A 210 -11.80 1.68 -1.89
N ILE A 211 -11.60 0.61 -2.65
CA ILE A 211 -11.97 0.49 -4.07
C ILE A 211 -12.77 -0.82 -4.20
N TRP A 212 -14.09 -0.74 -4.03
CA TRP A 212 -14.95 -1.91 -4.01
C TRP A 212 -15.97 -1.90 -5.15
N TYR A 213 -16.14 -3.05 -5.79
CA TYR A 213 -17.04 -3.23 -6.96
C TYR A 213 -16.77 -2.21 -8.07
N SER A 214 -15.51 -1.78 -8.22
CA SER A 214 -15.11 -0.63 -9.02
C SER A 214 -14.02 -1.02 -10.00
N ASN A 215 -14.31 -0.94 -11.29
CA ASN A 215 -13.45 -1.46 -12.34
C ASN A 215 -12.88 -0.37 -13.24
N ASN A 216 -11.79 -0.68 -13.95
CA ASN A 216 -11.13 0.16 -14.94
C ASN A 216 -10.62 1.49 -14.37
N ASN A 217 -10.29 1.56 -13.09
CA ASN A 217 -9.79 2.78 -12.47
C ASN A 217 -8.26 2.83 -12.51
N GLN A 218 -7.73 4.04 -12.52
CA GLN A 218 -6.31 4.34 -12.43
C GLN A 218 -6.01 4.94 -11.05
N ILE A 219 -5.19 4.26 -10.26
CA ILE A 219 -4.84 4.65 -8.89
C ILE A 219 -3.32 4.86 -8.88
N PHE A 220 -2.87 6.11 -8.94
CA PHE A 220 -1.44 6.36 -9.11
C PHE A 220 -0.95 7.61 -8.37
N ASP A 221 0.35 7.59 -8.03
CA ASP A 221 1.03 8.68 -7.34
C ASP A 221 0.35 9.12 -6.02
N ASN A 222 -0.37 8.21 -5.34
CA ASN A 222 -0.96 8.49 -4.04
C ASN A 222 0.02 8.16 -2.92
N GLU A 223 0.00 8.94 -1.84
CA GLU A 223 0.74 8.70 -0.61
C GLU A 223 -0.23 8.37 0.52
N VAL A 224 -0.14 7.16 1.08
CA VAL A 224 -1.05 6.68 2.11
C VAL A 224 -0.26 6.12 3.29
N HIS A 225 -0.51 6.66 4.49
CA HIS A 225 0.23 6.23 5.66
C HIS A 225 -0.61 6.23 6.95
N ASP A 226 -0.18 5.42 7.93
CA ASP A 226 -0.82 5.28 9.24
C ASP A 226 -2.29 4.82 9.16
N CYS A 227 -2.61 4.00 8.16
CA CYS A 227 -3.94 3.45 7.91
C CYS A 227 -3.98 1.94 8.18
N ARG A 228 -5.18 1.34 8.21
CA ARG A 228 -5.32 -0.11 8.23
C ARG A 228 -4.95 -0.70 6.87
N TYR A 229 -5.64 -0.32 5.80
CA TYR A 229 -5.29 -0.68 4.43
C TYR A 229 -4.97 0.60 3.62
N GLY A 230 -3.75 0.65 3.09
CA GLY A 230 -3.35 1.72 2.18
C GLY A 230 -4.24 1.77 0.96
N THR A 231 -4.50 0.62 0.32
CA THR A 231 -5.56 0.43 -0.68
C THR A 231 -6.20 -0.94 -0.49
N HIS A 232 -7.52 -1.00 -0.49
CA HIS A 232 -8.30 -2.22 -0.37
C HIS A 232 -9.19 -2.40 -1.61
N LEU A 233 -8.75 -3.26 -2.52
CA LEU A 233 -9.53 -3.67 -3.69
C LEU A 233 -10.37 -4.90 -3.33
N MET A 234 -11.69 -4.83 -3.58
CA MET A 234 -12.56 -5.99 -3.39
C MET A 234 -13.61 -6.07 -4.50
N TYR A 235 -13.66 -7.21 -5.20
CA TYR A 235 -14.47 -7.41 -6.41
C TYR A 235 -14.23 -6.28 -7.43
N SER A 236 -12.97 -5.88 -7.61
CA SER A 236 -12.58 -4.72 -8.40
C SER A 236 -11.56 -5.13 -9.45
N HIS A 237 -12.00 -5.17 -10.70
CA HIS A 237 -11.28 -5.79 -11.81
C HIS A 237 -10.67 -4.74 -12.74
N HIS A 238 -9.64 -5.12 -13.51
CA HIS A 238 -9.01 -4.29 -14.54
C HIS A 238 -8.53 -2.93 -14.01
N ASN A 239 -8.12 -2.86 -12.74
CA ASN A 239 -7.56 -1.65 -12.17
C ASN A 239 -6.03 -1.63 -12.32
N ARG A 240 -5.51 -0.42 -12.51
CA ARG A 240 -4.08 -0.16 -12.54
C ARG A 240 -3.66 0.63 -11.31
N VAL A 241 -2.62 0.15 -10.62
CA VAL A 241 -2.12 0.73 -9.36
C VAL A 241 -0.63 0.99 -9.51
N ASP A 242 -0.24 2.24 -9.78
CA ASP A 242 1.13 2.58 -10.16
C ASP A 242 1.72 3.69 -9.30
N ARG A 243 3.00 3.58 -8.98
CA ARG A 243 3.78 4.63 -8.29
C ARG A 243 3.12 5.18 -7.03
N ASN A 244 2.35 4.34 -6.32
CA ASN A 244 1.81 4.73 -5.03
C ASN A 244 2.82 4.43 -3.91
N LYS A 245 2.77 5.20 -2.84
CA LYS A 245 3.60 5.05 -1.65
C LYS A 245 2.74 4.70 -0.45
N TYR A 246 2.93 3.49 0.06
CA TYR A 246 2.24 2.96 1.22
C TYR A 246 3.23 2.79 2.37
N VAL A 247 3.11 3.59 3.44
CA VAL A 247 4.08 3.59 4.53
C VAL A 247 3.38 3.46 5.88
N ASN A 248 3.91 2.59 6.74
CA ASN A 248 3.42 2.41 8.11
C ASN A 248 1.91 2.07 8.19
N ASN A 249 1.37 1.39 7.17
CA ASN A 249 0.02 0.85 7.23
C ASN A 249 0.06 -0.56 7.86
N VAL A 250 -1.07 -1.06 8.36
CA VAL A 250 -1.12 -2.48 8.70
C VAL A 250 -0.92 -3.31 7.44
N VAL A 251 -1.62 -2.97 6.37
CA VAL A 251 -1.46 -3.56 5.03
C VAL A 251 -1.27 -2.45 4.02
N GLY A 252 -0.23 -2.54 3.20
CA GLY A 252 -0.02 -1.56 2.11
C GLY A 252 -1.15 -1.62 1.09
N LEU A 253 -1.29 -2.73 0.39
CA LEU A 253 -2.41 -3.00 -0.52
C LEU A 253 -2.97 -4.39 -0.27
N PHE A 254 -4.29 -4.51 -0.21
CA PHE A 254 -4.97 -5.81 -0.15
C PHE A 254 -5.95 -5.98 -1.31
N SER A 255 -5.73 -7.03 -2.10
CA SER A 255 -6.60 -7.42 -3.21
C SER A 255 -7.42 -8.63 -2.82
N MET A 256 -8.75 -8.49 -2.83
CA MET A 256 -9.68 -9.58 -2.53
C MET A 256 -10.64 -9.80 -3.70
N TYR A 257 -10.77 -11.06 -4.13
CA TYR A 257 -11.75 -11.45 -5.16
C TYR A 257 -11.66 -10.61 -6.45
N SER A 258 -10.45 -10.12 -6.75
CA SER A 258 -10.20 -9.19 -7.86
C SER A 258 -9.32 -9.85 -8.92
N ARG A 259 -9.41 -9.37 -10.16
CA ARG A 259 -8.64 -9.92 -11.27
C ARG A 259 -8.20 -8.86 -12.26
N GLU A 260 -7.25 -9.24 -13.13
CA GLU A 260 -6.71 -8.34 -14.16
C GLU A 260 -6.17 -7.05 -13.52
N LEU A 261 -5.36 -7.21 -12.46
CA LEU A 261 -4.74 -6.09 -11.80
C LEU A 261 -3.30 -5.92 -12.28
N HIS A 262 -2.91 -4.68 -12.49
CA HIS A 262 -1.53 -4.31 -12.78
C HIS A 262 -1.01 -3.40 -11.68
N LEU A 263 0.03 -3.86 -10.97
CA LEU A 263 0.67 -3.13 -9.87
C LEU A 263 2.13 -2.85 -10.25
N GLU A 264 2.46 -1.59 -10.52
CA GLU A 264 3.79 -1.24 -11.03
C GLU A 264 4.41 -0.07 -10.25
N ASP A 265 5.72 -0.14 -10.01
CA ASP A 265 6.52 0.92 -9.39
C ASP A 265 6.02 1.41 -8.02
N ASN A 266 5.20 0.63 -7.31
CA ASN A 266 4.72 1.01 -5.99
C ASN A 266 5.78 0.78 -4.91
N ILE A 267 5.66 1.52 -3.81
CA ILE A 267 6.47 1.38 -2.61
C ILE A 267 5.59 0.89 -1.47
N PHE A 268 5.95 -0.24 -0.88
CA PHE A 268 5.33 -0.84 0.28
C PHE A 268 6.35 -0.89 1.42
N ALA A 269 6.20 -0.03 2.41
CA ALA A 269 7.19 0.10 3.48
C ALA A 269 6.58 0.04 4.87
N ALA A 270 7.26 -0.64 5.77
CA ALA A 270 6.98 -0.67 7.21
C ALA A 270 5.56 -1.15 7.57
N SER A 271 4.97 -2.07 6.79
CA SER A 271 3.72 -2.73 7.17
C SER A 271 3.98 -3.71 8.30
N SER A 272 3.34 -3.53 9.46
CA SER A 272 3.73 -4.21 10.69
C SER A 272 2.55 -4.82 11.46
N GLY A 273 2.88 -5.62 12.46
CA GLY A 273 1.92 -6.35 13.30
C GLY A 273 1.54 -7.72 12.73
N SER A 274 0.74 -8.49 13.44
CA SER A 274 0.39 -9.88 13.07
C SER A 274 -0.28 -10.02 11.69
N ALA A 275 -0.95 -8.97 11.24
CA ALA A 275 -1.56 -8.89 9.90
C ALA A 275 -0.72 -8.03 8.93
N GLY A 276 0.52 -7.66 9.31
CA GLY A 276 1.39 -6.80 8.51
C GLY A 276 1.75 -7.43 7.17
N MET A 277 1.50 -6.70 6.08
CA MET A 277 1.92 -7.12 4.73
C MET A 277 2.02 -5.92 3.78
N GLY A 278 3.02 -5.92 2.92
CA GLY A 278 3.13 -4.93 1.86
C GLY A 278 1.99 -5.09 0.86
N LEU A 279 1.91 -6.26 0.23
CA LEU A 279 0.84 -6.66 -0.68
C LEU A 279 0.21 -7.97 -0.23
N GLY A 280 -1.09 -7.97 0.01
CA GLY A 280 -1.86 -9.19 0.26
C GLY A 280 -2.83 -9.50 -0.89
N MET A 281 -2.98 -10.78 -1.19
CA MET A 281 -3.89 -11.26 -2.22
C MET A 281 -4.76 -12.38 -1.64
N LYS A 282 -6.06 -12.25 -1.81
CA LYS A 282 -7.02 -13.30 -1.44
C LYS A 282 -7.95 -13.61 -2.60
N GLU A 283 -7.94 -14.86 -3.03
CA GLU A 283 -8.77 -15.33 -4.15
C GLU A 283 -8.74 -14.36 -5.37
N SER A 284 -7.56 -13.86 -5.66
CA SER A 284 -7.30 -12.92 -6.76
C SER A 284 -6.59 -13.63 -7.91
N SER A 285 -6.80 -13.17 -9.15
CA SER A 285 -6.33 -13.86 -10.36
C SER A 285 -5.84 -12.92 -11.45
N ASN A 286 -4.92 -13.37 -12.30
CA ASN A 286 -4.31 -12.56 -13.37
C ASN A 286 -3.75 -11.24 -12.86
N LEU A 287 -2.83 -11.31 -11.90
CA LEU A 287 -2.13 -10.14 -11.38
C LEU A 287 -0.74 -10.03 -12.00
N LYS A 288 -0.37 -8.81 -12.35
CA LYS A 288 1.00 -8.43 -12.70
C LYS A 288 1.55 -7.50 -11.63
N VAL A 289 2.60 -7.95 -10.96
CA VAL A 289 3.28 -7.21 -9.89
C VAL A 289 4.70 -6.92 -10.36
N VAL A 290 4.94 -5.70 -10.84
CA VAL A 290 6.13 -5.34 -11.63
C VAL A 290 6.90 -4.20 -10.98
N ASN A 291 8.21 -4.33 -10.83
CA ASN A 291 9.12 -3.28 -10.37
C ASN A 291 8.74 -2.62 -9.03
N ASN A 292 7.97 -3.28 -8.18
CA ASN A 292 7.60 -2.73 -6.89
C ASN A 292 8.74 -2.89 -5.87
N LEU A 293 8.72 -2.04 -4.86
CA LEU A 293 9.67 -2.01 -3.78
C LEU A 293 8.99 -2.38 -2.46
N PHE A 294 9.48 -3.42 -1.80
CA PHE A 294 9.01 -3.89 -0.50
C PHE A 294 10.13 -3.71 0.53
N VAL A 295 9.90 -2.88 1.55
CA VAL A 295 10.95 -2.55 2.55
C VAL A 295 10.43 -2.68 3.97
N GLY A 296 11.04 -3.55 4.77
CA GLY A 296 10.77 -3.64 6.20
C GLY A 296 9.33 -4.01 6.56
N ASN A 297 8.69 -4.85 5.75
CA ASN A 297 7.35 -5.32 6.02
C ASN A 297 7.40 -6.61 6.87
N GLU A 298 6.34 -6.90 7.65
CA GLU A 298 6.22 -8.21 8.28
C GLU A 298 6.15 -9.30 7.21
N ARG A 299 5.34 -9.10 6.17
CA ARG A 299 5.35 -9.89 4.94
C ARG A 299 5.48 -8.95 3.76
N GLY A 300 6.42 -9.21 2.86
CA GLY A 300 6.51 -8.49 1.60
C GLY A 300 5.24 -8.71 0.77
N MET A 301 5.03 -9.96 0.35
CA MET A 301 3.80 -10.39 -0.33
C MET A 301 3.16 -11.57 0.41
N TYR A 302 1.83 -11.60 0.45
CA TYR A 302 1.04 -12.67 1.04
C TYR A 302 0.01 -13.19 0.03
N PHE A 303 -0.02 -14.52 -0.14
CA PHE A 303 -0.87 -15.22 -1.10
C PHE A 303 -1.85 -16.12 -0.34
N ASP A 304 -3.14 -15.83 -0.42
CA ASP A 304 -4.23 -16.63 0.14
C ASP A 304 -5.11 -17.11 -1.02
N ASN A 305 -5.01 -18.40 -1.36
CA ASN A 305 -5.75 -19.03 -2.45
C ASN A 305 -5.69 -18.21 -3.76
N SER A 306 -4.49 -17.77 -4.12
CA SER A 306 -4.25 -16.92 -5.29
C SER A 306 -3.06 -17.44 -6.12
N PRO A 307 -3.23 -17.63 -7.47
CA PRO A 307 -4.41 -17.34 -8.28
C PRO A 307 -5.57 -18.31 -8.02
N PHE A 308 -6.80 -17.80 -7.98
CA PHE A 308 -7.99 -18.57 -7.65
C PHE A 308 -8.68 -19.19 -8.89
N GLU A 309 -8.84 -18.41 -9.95
CA GLU A 309 -9.55 -18.85 -11.14
C GLU A 309 -8.70 -19.85 -11.96
N LYS A 310 -9.38 -20.80 -12.58
CA LYS A 310 -8.72 -21.77 -13.45
C LYS A 310 -8.04 -21.06 -14.64
N ASP A 311 -6.86 -21.56 -15.02
CA ASP A 311 -6.08 -21.08 -16.17
C ASP A 311 -5.64 -19.60 -16.06
N THR A 312 -5.52 -19.09 -14.82
CA THR A 312 -5.00 -17.77 -14.52
C THR A 312 -3.63 -17.85 -13.83
N THR A 313 -2.87 -16.78 -13.85
CA THR A 313 -1.51 -16.70 -13.32
C THR A 313 -1.32 -15.45 -12.45
N ILE A 314 -0.27 -15.47 -11.62
CA ILE A 314 0.28 -14.28 -10.98
C ILE A 314 1.74 -14.13 -11.43
N GLU A 315 2.03 -13.02 -12.06
CA GLU A 315 3.37 -12.66 -12.53
C GLU A 315 4.01 -11.67 -11.55
N VAL A 316 5.15 -12.04 -10.97
CA VAL A 316 5.92 -11.21 -10.03
C VAL A 316 7.30 -10.98 -10.66
N SER A 317 7.55 -9.78 -11.19
CA SER A 317 8.76 -9.52 -11.96
C SER A 317 9.45 -8.21 -11.62
N GLY A 318 10.78 -8.23 -11.53
CA GLY A 318 11.60 -7.05 -11.30
C GLY A 318 11.40 -6.38 -9.93
N ASN A 319 10.72 -7.04 -9.00
CA ASN A 319 10.46 -6.45 -7.68
C ASN A 319 11.69 -6.59 -6.77
N GLN A 320 11.78 -5.69 -5.80
CA GLN A 320 12.86 -5.67 -4.84
C GLN A 320 12.31 -5.83 -3.42
N PHE A 321 12.85 -6.79 -2.66
CA PHE A 321 12.43 -7.14 -1.31
C PHE A 321 13.58 -6.95 -0.33
N TYR A 322 13.44 -6.00 0.58
CA TYR A 322 14.44 -5.68 1.58
C TYR A 322 13.89 -5.76 3.00
N PHE A 323 14.63 -6.37 3.90
CA PHE A 323 14.44 -6.32 5.35
C PHE A 323 13.05 -6.75 5.84
N SER A 324 12.33 -7.57 5.10
CA SER A 324 11.04 -8.11 5.54
C SER A 324 11.24 -9.31 6.47
N SER A 325 10.30 -9.57 7.40
CA SER A 325 10.32 -10.80 8.19
C SER A 325 10.14 -12.04 7.31
N VAL A 326 9.25 -11.93 6.30
CA VAL A 326 9.11 -12.91 5.21
C VAL A 326 8.97 -12.15 3.90
N ALA A 327 9.77 -12.46 2.89
CA ALA A 327 9.61 -11.79 1.60
C ALA A 327 8.34 -12.28 0.87
N LEU A 328 8.13 -13.59 0.79
CA LEU A 328 6.98 -14.23 0.13
C LEU A 328 6.32 -15.23 1.09
N ASP A 329 5.06 -15.03 1.44
CA ASP A 329 4.30 -15.89 2.37
C ASP A 329 3.09 -16.49 1.64
N PHE A 330 3.06 -17.82 1.51
CA PHE A 330 2.00 -18.57 0.86
C PHE A 330 1.16 -19.31 1.91
N HIS A 331 -0.15 -19.03 1.93
CA HIS A 331 -1.07 -19.72 2.83
C HIS A 331 -1.25 -21.21 2.49
N GLU A 332 -0.98 -21.58 1.25
CA GLU A 332 -1.01 -22.96 0.73
C GLU A 332 0.07 -23.10 -0.37
N PRO A 333 0.48 -24.34 -0.72
CA PRO A 333 1.45 -24.55 -1.79
C PRO A 333 1.03 -23.83 -3.08
N PRO A 334 1.86 -22.92 -3.60
CA PRO A 334 1.48 -22.10 -4.75
C PRO A 334 1.51 -22.89 -6.05
N GLU A 335 0.54 -22.61 -6.90
CA GLU A 335 0.51 -23.05 -8.30
C GLU A 335 0.33 -21.83 -9.21
N LYS A 336 0.91 -21.88 -10.41
CA LYS A 336 0.73 -20.85 -11.46
C LYS A 336 1.17 -19.43 -11.01
N VAL A 337 2.21 -19.38 -10.20
CA VAL A 337 2.92 -18.16 -9.85
C VAL A 337 4.28 -18.17 -10.55
N THR A 338 4.64 -17.07 -11.18
CA THR A 338 5.95 -16.89 -11.82
C THR A 338 6.74 -15.79 -11.10
N LEU A 339 7.98 -16.10 -10.72
CA LEU A 339 8.92 -15.14 -10.13
C LEU A 339 10.08 -14.93 -11.13
N SER A 340 10.24 -13.72 -11.67
CA SER A 340 11.29 -13.45 -12.64
C SER A 340 12.02 -12.13 -12.38
N GLY A 341 13.35 -12.20 -12.34
CA GLY A 341 14.18 -11.01 -12.20
C GLY A 341 13.97 -10.22 -10.90
N ASN A 342 13.50 -10.85 -9.84
CA ASN A 342 13.30 -10.19 -8.55
C ASN A 342 14.60 -10.20 -7.73
N LEU A 343 14.75 -9.21 -6.88
CA LEU A 343 15.89 -9.05 -5.99
C LEU A 343 15.46 -9.23 -4.54
N PHE A 344 16.17 -10.12 -3.82
CA PHE A 344 15.89 -10.40 -2.40
C PHE A 344 17.13 -10.10 -1.56
N ARG A 345 17.06 -9.15 -0.64
CA ARG A 345 18.18 -8.72 0.21
C ARG A 345 17.78 -8.59 1.67
N SER A 346 18.53 -9.23 2.53
CA SER A 346 18.43 -9.08 3.98
C SER A 346 17.03 -9.34 4.54
N ASN A 347 16.22 -10.16 3.87
CA ASN A 347 14.98 -10.64 4.43
C ASN A 347 15.29 -11.74 5.44
N TRP A 348 14.51 -11.81 6.51
CA TRP A 348 14.76 -12.84 7.52
C TRP A 348 14.45 -14.25 6.99
N SER A 349 13.31 -14.41 6.35
CA SER A 349 12.96 -15.59 5.55
C SER A 349 12.66 -15.16 4.12
N LEU A 350 13.21 -15.89 3.15
CA LEU A 350 12.88 -15.66 1.75
C LEU A 350 11.43 -16.06 1.47
N ILE A 351 11.05 -17.24 1.96
CA ILE A 351 9.76 -17.85 1.66
C ILE A 351 9.23 -18.60 2.86
N ALA A 352 7.92 -18.49 3.08
CA ALA A 352 7.18 -19.30 4.02
C ALA A 352 6.00 -19.95 3.29
N VAL A 353 5.68 -21.21 3.63
CA VAL A 353 4.52 -21.93 3.10
C VAL A 353 3.84 -22.63 4.26
N ALA A 354 2.54 -22.38 4.45
CA ALA A 354 1.79 -23.02 5.53
C ALA A 354 1.55 -24.52 5.27
N GLY A 355 1.23 -25.29 6.33
CA GLY A 355 0.78 -26.67 6.22
C GLY A 355 1.84 -27.68 5.79
N ARG A 356 3.13 -27.44 6.08
CA ARG A 356 4.27 -28.26 5.62
C ARG A 356 4.41 -28.36 4.11
N GLY A 357 3.94 -27.34 3.40
CA GLY A 357 4.08 -27.23 1.96
C GLY A 357 5.45 -26.70 1.56
N ASP A 358 5.66 -26.69 0.27
CA ASP A 358 6.79 -26.05 -0.40
C ASP A 358 6.27 -25.17 -1.55
N ALA A 359 7.15 -24.39 -2.15
CA ALA A 359 6.87 -23.57 -3.32
C ALA A 359 7.63 -24.05 -4.56
N LEU A 360 7.90 -25.34 -4.66
CA LEU A 360 8.57 -25.94 -5.84
C LEU A 360 7.69 -25.88 -7.09
N GLY A 361 6.39 -25.64 -6.94
CA GLY A 361 5.45 -25.39 -8.03
C GLY A 361 5.53 -23.99 -8.63
N VAL A 362 6.28 -23.07 -8.03
CA VAL A 362 6.52 -21.72 -8.56
C VAL A 362 7.51 -21.78 -9.72
N GLU A 363 7.17 -21.15 -10.84
CA GLU A 363 8.11 -20.96 -11.94
C GLU A 363 9.06 -19.82 -11.60
N THR A 364 10.37 -20.11 -11.55
CA THR A 364 11.39 -19.13 -11.17
C THR A 364 12.44 -19.00 -12.28
N VAL A 365 12.83 -17.76 -12.55
CA VAL A 365 13.92 -17.49 -13.52
C VAL A 365 14.59 -16.14 -13.25
N GLY A 366 15.90 -16.16 -13.14
CA GLY A 366 16.70 -14.93 -13.10
C GLY A 366 16.48 -14.08 -11.85
N ASN A 367 16.09 -14.68 -10.73
CA ASN A 367 15.98 -13.95 -9.46
C ASN A 367 17.36 -13.90 -8.77
N ASP A 368 17.65 -12.82 -8.09
CA ASP A 368 18.90 -12.62 -7.38
C ASP A 368 18.67 -12.72 -5.86
N PHE A 369 19.38 -13.67 -5.24
CA PHE A 369 19.20 -14.04 -3.84
C PHE A 369 20.47 -13.75 -3.01
N ASP A 370 20.31 -13.17 -1.84
CA ASP A 370 21.38 -12.87 -0.89
C ASP A 370 22.30 -14.07 -0.55
N GLY A 371 21.67 -15.22 -0.45
CA GLY A 371 22.36 -16.46 -0.06
C GLY A 371 23.02 -17.21 -1.23
N TYR A 372 22.83 -16.78 -2.47
CA TYR A 372 23.37 -17.47 -3.62
C TYR A 372 24.90 -17.42 -3.67
N ARG A 373 25.53 -18.56 -3.79
CA ARG A 373 27.00 -18.73 -3.81
C ARG A 373 27.48 -19.56 -5.01
N GLY A 374 26.71 -19.54 -6.08
CA GLY A 374 27.08 -20.15 -7.32
C GLY A 374 28.17 -19.36 -8.06
N TYR A 375 28.45 -19.76 -9.25
CA TYR A 375 29.40 -19.12 -10.15
C TYR A 375 28.78 -18.99 -11.55
N ASP A 376 29.27 -18.03 -12.28
CA ASP A 376 28.94 -17.76 -13.68
C ASP A 376 30.22 -17.94 -14.49
N LEU A 377 30.35 -19.06 -15.21
CA LEU A 377 31.56 -19.45 -15.93
C LEU A 377 31.62 -18.84 -17.33
N ASP A 378 30.49 -18.58 -17.94
CA ASP A 378 30.42 -18.04 -19.29
C ASP A 378 30.19 -16.52 -19.34
N GLY A 379 29.93 -15.89 -18.21
CA GLY A 379 29.82 -14.44 -18.05
C GLY A 379 28.50 -13.85 -18.56
N ASP A 380 27.44 -14.64 -18.58
CA ASP A 380 26.11 -14.21 -19.06
C ASP A 380 25.27 -13.55 -17.99
N GLY A 381 25.74 -13.49 -16.73
CA GLY A 381 25.05 -12.92 -15.59
C GLY A 381 24.06 -13.87 -14.93
N ILE A 382 24.03 -15.14 -15.34
CA ILE A 382 23.20 -16.20 -14.77
C ILE A 382 24.12 -17.22 -14.09
N GLY A 383 23.74 -17.68 -12.91
CA GLY A 383 24.50 -18.70 -12.21
C GLY A 383 24.31 -20.07 -12.81
N ASP A 384 25.45 -20.77 -13.00
CA ASP A 384 25.50 -22.14 -13.56
C ASP A 384 25.01 -23.23 -12.62
N ILE A 385 24.79 -22.91 -11.37
CA ILE A 385 24.26 -23.82 -10.35
C ILE A 385 22.90 -23.31 -9.90
N PRO A 386 21.86 -24.15 -9.84
CA PRO A 386 20.57 -23.75 -9.31
C PRO A 386 20.67 -23.22 -7.88
N PHE A 387 19.86 -22.23 -7.56
CA PHE A 387 19.62 -21.80 -6.20
C PHE A 387 18.53 -22.68 -5.56
N GLU A 388 18.75 -23.10 -4.32
CA GLU A 388 17.74 -23.79 -3.51
C GLU A 388 17.62 -23.10 -2.16
N GLU A 389 16.43 -22.64 -1.84
CA GLU A 389 16.12 -22.16 -0.50
C GLU A 389 15.78 -23.33 0.40
N ARG A 390 16.50 -23.44 1.51
CA ARG A 390 16.32 -24.46 2.54
C ARG A 390 16.39 -23.82 3.91
N SER A 391 15.32 -23.86 4.66
CA SER A 391 15.26 -23.26 6.01
C SER A 391 14.79 -24.26 7.04
N MET A 392 15.61 -24.49 8.06
CA MET A 392 15.25 -25.35 9.20
C MET A 392 14.20 -24.68 10.08
N SER A 393 14.27 -23.37 10.27
CA SER A 393 13.29 -22.64 11.07
C SER A 393 11.93 -22.61 10.40
N GLU A 394 11.85 -22.37 9.09
CA GLU A 394 10.57 -22.39 8.36
C GLU A 394 9.94 -23.78 8.32
N GLN A 395 10.74 -24.84 8.18
CA GLN A 395 10.24 -26.21 8.26
C GLN A 395 9.63 -26.52 9.64
N LEU A 396 10.20 -26.00 10.72
CA LEU A 396 9.64 -26.14 12.06
C LEU A 396 8.39 -25.28 12.26
N ILE A 397 8.39 -24.06 11.77
CA ILE A 397 7.26 -23.11 11.84
C ILE A 397 6.07 -23.67 11.08
N SER A 398 6.27 -24.20 9.88
CA SER A 398 5.21 -24.80 9.06
C SER A 398 4.58 -26.04 9.73
N ALA A 399 5.36 -26.75 10.53
CA ALA A 399 4.87 -27.87 11.32
C ALA A 399 4.13 -27.42 12.61
N HIS A 400 4.49 -26.27 13.15
CA HIS A 400 4.01 -25.71 14.41
C HIS A 400 3.87 -24.20 14.33
N GLU A 401 2.77 -23.69 13.83
CA GLU A 401 2.51 -22.26 13.57
C GLU A 401 2.81 -21.33 14.77
N SER A 402 2.65 -21.83 16.02
CA SER A 402 2.98 -21.06 17.22
C SER A 402 4.46 -20.67 17.30
N LEU A 403 5.34 -21.38 16.58
CA LEU A 403 6.76 -21.04 16.50
C LEU A 403 7.04 -19.82 15.63
N ALA A 404 6.09 -19.34 14.84
CA ALA A 404 6.22 -18.11 14.06
C ALA A 404 6.58 -16.89 14.93
N LEU A 405 6.19 -16.90 16.22
CA LEU A 405 6.60 -15.88 17.19
C LEU A 405 8.12 -15.79 17.41
N PHE A 406 8.84 -16.83 17.04
CA PHE A 406 10.31 -16.88 17.17
C PHE A 406 11.03 -16.52 15.87
N ARG A 407 10.30 -16.27 14.77
CA ARG A 407 10.90 -15.81 13.53
C ARG A 407 11.63 -14.48 13.78
N GLY A 408 12.80 -14.34 13.21
CA GLY A 408 13.61 -13.16 13.45
C GLY A 408 14.30 -13.08 14.82
N THR A 409 14.22 -14.10 15.66
CA THR A 409 14.92 -14.11 16.95
C THR A 409 16.31 -14.75 16.84
N PRO A 410 17.23 -14.48 17.77
CA PRO A 410 18.52 -15.18 17.83
C PRO A 410 18.39 -16.71 17.89
N ALA A 411 17.27 -17.23 18.42
CA ALA A 411 17.04 -18.66 18.50
C ALA A 411 16.80 -19.29 17.13
N SER A 412 16.00 -18.65 16.26
CA SER A 412 15.82 -19.11 14.88
C SER A 412 17.10 -18.97 14.07
N GLY A 413 17.87 -17.88 14.24
CA GLY A 413 19.18 -17.73 13.61
C GLY A 413 20.19 -18.81 14.03
N MET A 414 20.18 -19.25 15.29
CA MET A 414 20.99 -20.38 15.74
C MET A 414 20.54 -21.68 15.07
N LEU A 415 19.25 -21.92 14.90
CA LEU A 415 18.74 -23.11 14.19
C LEU A 415 19.21 -23.14 12.74
N GLU A 416 19.17 -22.02 12.03
CA GLU A 416 19.69 -21.93 10.66
C GLU A 416 21.20 -22.22 10.62
N ALA A 417 21.99 -21.63 11.53
CA ALA A 417 23.42 -21.89 11.59
C ALA A 417 23.74 -23.37 11.92
N ILE A 418 22.95 -24.00 12.78
CA ILE A 418 23.11 -25.44 13.10
C ILE A 418 22.77 -26.28 11.86
N GLY A 419 21.70 -25.96 11.14
CA GLY A 419 21.32 -26.63 9.89
C GLY A 419 22.41 -26.59 8.84
N GLN A 420 23.09 -25.45 8.71
CA GLN A 420 24.21 -25.28 7.78
C GLN A 420 25.48 -26.03 8.21
N LEU A 421 25.72 -26.18 9.49
CA LEU A 421 26.92 -26.85 10.05
C LEU A 421 26.80 -28.37 10.18
N LEU A 422 25.59 -28.90 10.23
CA LEU A 422 25.34 -30.33 10.40
C LEU A 422 24.82 -30.96 9.11
N PRO A 423 25.70 -31.47 8.25
CA PRO A 423 25.29 -32.02 6.94
C PRO A 423 24.47 -33.32 7.04
N LEU A 424 24.23 -33.85 8.26
CA LEU A 424 23.45 -35.05 8.47
C LEU A 424 21.93 -34.84 8.39
N TYR A 425 21.47 -33.60 8.50
CA TYR A 425 20.05 -33.23 8.36
C TYR A 425 19.96 -32.00 7.52
N GLN A 426 19.60 -32.15 6.25
CA GLN A 426 19.31 -31.03 5.38
C GLN A 426 17.78 -30.86 5.34
N PRO A 427 17.25 -29.65 5.59
CA PRO A 427 15.85 -29.35 5.36
C PRO A 427 15.47 -29.61 3.92
N GLU A 428 14.21 -29.92 3.65
CA GLU A 428 13.69 -30.01 2.29
C GLU A 428 13.76 -28.65 1.60
N ALA A 429 13.90 -28.65 0.26
CA ALA A 429 13.93 -27.43 -0.51
C ALA A 429 12.51 -26.80 -0.48
N LEU A 430 12.44 -25.52 -0.18
CA LEU A 430 11.22 -24.73 -0.19
C LEU A 430 10.99 -24.02 -1.52
N LEU A 431 12.05 -23.61 -2.18
CA LEU A 431 12.05 -22.95 -3.49
C LEU A 431 13.28 -23.38 -4.28
N ARG A 432 13.18 -23.41 -5.60
CA ARG A 432 14.31 -23.67 -6.48
C ARG A 432 14.27 -22.76 -7.69
N ASP A 433 15.38 -22.07 -7.97
CA ASP A 433 15.59 -21.31 -9.21
C ASP A 433 16.71 -21.98 -10.02
N GLU A 434 16.36 -22.49 -11.19
CA GLU A 434 17.31 -23.19 -12.07
C GLU A 434 18.32 -22.24 -12.73
N LYS A 435 17.98 -20.97 -12.81
CA LYS A 435 18.76 -19.93 -13.48
C LYS A 435 18.82 -18.65 -12.67
N PRO A 436 19.39 -18.67 -11.44
CA PRO A 436 19.47 -17.51 -10.60
C PRO A 436 20.34 -16.42 -11.25
N ALA A 437 19.94 -15.17 -11.13
CA ALA A 437 20.75 -14.05 -11.60
C ALA A 437 21.93 -13.76 -10.64
N MET A 438 23.00 -13.20 -11.19
CA MET A 438 24.15 -12.73 -10.43
C MET A 438 24.33 -11.22 -10.63
N GLY A 439 23.96 -10.42 -9.64
CA GLY A 439 24.21 -8.97 -9.63
C GLY A 439 23.15 -8.14 -10.35
N LEU A 440 21.87 -8.40 -10.10
CA LEU A 440 20.81 -7.46 -10.51
C LEU A 440 21.04 -6.08 -9.89
N PRO A 441 20.67 -4.99 -10.61
CA PRO A 441 20.82 -3.64 -10.08
C PRO A 441 20.04 -3.50 -8.77
N GLU A 442 20.76 -3.13 -7.71
CA GLU A 442 20.14 -2.76 -6.44
C GLU A 442 19.70 -1.31 -6.49
N MET A 443 18.62 -1.01 -5.78
CA MET A 443 18.27 0.38 -5.53
C MET A 443 19.38 1.02 -4.70
N GLU A 444 19.95 2.13 -5.19
CA GLU A 444 20.85 2.93 -4.38
C GLU A 444 20.06 3.51 -3.19
N LEU A 445 20.13 2.82 -2.06
CA LEU A 445 19.80 3.40 -0.75
C LEU A 445 20.91 4.42 -0.46
N GLN A 446 20.83 5.61 -1.08
CA GLN A 446 21.86 6.63 -0.92
C GLN A 446 21.97 6.99 0.55
N ASN A 447 23.04 6.51 1.17
CA ASN A 447 23.59 7.07 2.39
C ASN A 447 24.07 8.51 2.08
N ARG A 448 23.25 9.50 2.35
CA ARG A 448 23.70 10.88 2.50
C ARG A 448 23.32 11.42 3.87
#